data_7871c097476c83236c3e41f598e8994c
#
_entry.id   7871c097476c83236c3e41f598e8994c
#
_cell.length_a   1.000
_cell.length_b   1.000
_cell.length_c   1.000
_cell.angle_alpha   90.00
_cell.angle_beta   90.00
_cell.angle_gamma   90.00
#
_symmetry.space_group_name_H-M   'P 1'
#
loop_
_entity.id
_entity.type
_entity.pdbx_description
1 polymer ?
#
loop_
_entity_poly.entity_id
_entity_poly.type
_entity_poly.pdbx_seq_one_letter_code
_entity_poly.pdbx_strand_id
1 'polypeptide(L)'
;MPKEPRARDSRGNQKSGDTVTRNIVIGMVALVVVSGLIFTVLDKRTSAEVTVPQAIEKIDASKNGAPLKADVVPDNDYGIVFNPDVKPKIDIWEDFQCPFCKDFETAMSSYIEDLVRNKEANVVYHMTSFIGEESKRAANAAYCAVAEGRFIEYHRAIYQVQGTENSGVFSNKNLIEIGKRLGINSPTFESCINDNENADIVAKIYASMAKNKVEGTPTVFINGTLWNRSGSQFVLDEFKAAVEAAKQ
;
A
#
# COMPACT_ATOMS: atom_id res chain seq x y z
N MET A 1 -19.16 -101.15 9.80
CA MET A 1 -17.92 -100.37 9.92
C MET A 1 -18.03 -99.26 8.85
N PRO A 2 -18.23 -98.01 9.23
CA PRO A 2 -18.33 -96.93 8.26
C PRO A 2 -16.94 -96.29 7.99
N LYS A 3 -16.68 -95.90 6.78
CA LYS A 3 -15.45 -95.31 6.29
C LYS A 3 -15.46 -93.78 6.63
N GLU A 4 -14.39 -93.30 7.19
CA GLU A 4 -14.12 -91.87 7.41
C GLU A 4 -13.89 -91.13 6.05
N PRO A 5 -14.37 -89.88 5.94
CA PRO A 5 -14.06 -89.08 4.73
C PRO A 5 -12.77 -88.25 4.93
N ARG A 6 -11.94 -88.33 3.91
CA ARG A 6 -10.68 -87.58 3.78
C ARG A 6 -10.90 -86.05 3.79
N ALA A 7 -10.18 -85.34 4.60
CA ALA A 7 -10.08 -83.90 4.59
C ALA A 7 -9.48 -83.39 3.26
N ARG A 8 -10.16 -82.43 2.61
CA ARG A 8 -9.67 -81.70 1.43
C ARG A 8 -8.77 -80.56 1.93
N ASP A 9 -7.53 -80.62 1.46
CA ASP A 9 -6.53 -79.58 1.63
C ASP A 9 -6.91 -78.35 0.74
N SER A 10 -7.28 -77.24 1.38
CA SER A 10 -7.60 -75.95 0.70
C SER A 10 -6.42 -75.02 0.82
N ARG A 11 -5.31 -75.36 0.13
CA ARG A 11 -4.26 -74.38 -0.17
C ARG A 11 -4.51 -73.74 -1.54
N GLY A 12 -5.32 -72.70 -1.52
CA GLY A 12 -5.67 -71.92 -2.72
C GLY A 12 -5.60 -70.43 -2.46
N ASN A 13 -4.55 -69.81 -2.99
CA ASN A 13 -4.59 -68.46 -3.48
C ASN A 13 -4.57 -67.29 -2.49
N GLN A 14 -3.46 -67.10 -1.75
CA GLN A 14 -3.20 -65.91 -0.92
C GLN A 14 -2.14 -64.97 -1.55
N LYS A 15 -1.78 -65.11 -2.82
CA LYS A 15 -0.74 -64.31 -3.49
C LYS A 15 -1.27 -63.17 -4.38
N SER A 16 -2.58 -63.09 -4.63
CA SER A 16 -3.14 -62.06 -5.52
C SER A 16 -3.44 -60.74 -4.84
N GLY A 17 -3.80 -60.72 -3.52
CA GLY A 17 -4.13 -59.52 -2.78
C GLY A 17 -2.92 -58.59 -2.51
N ASP A 18 -1.78 -59.17 -2.24
CA ASP A 18 -0.56 -58.46 -1.82
C ASP A 18 0.03 -57.59 -2.96
N THR A 19 -0.03 -58.13 -4.20
CA THR A 19 0.47 -57.40 -5.39
C THR A 19 -0.43 -56.23 -5.75
N VAL A 20 -1.74 -56.37 -5.65
CA VAL A 20 -2.72 -55.28 -5.93
C VAL A 20 -2.58 -54.18 -4.89
N THR A 21 -2.52 -54.51 -3.59
CA THR A 21 -2.32 -53.55 -2.52
C THR A 21 -0.99 -52.80 -2.66
N ARG A 22 0.09 -53.51 -3.00
CA ARG A 22 1.41 -52.92 -3.23
C ARG A 22 1.40 -51.93 -4.39
N ASN A 23 0.73 -52.26 -5.49
CA ASN A 23 0.66 -51.41 -6.67
C ASN A 23 -0.23 -50.14 -6.40
N ILE A 24 -1.29 -50.28 -5.60
CA ILE A 24 -2.11 -49.13 -5.16
C ILE A 24 -1.28 -48.20 -4.28
N VAL A 25 -0.52 -48.72 -3.33
CA VAL A 25 0.33 -47.89 -2.43
C VAL A 25 1.43 -47.18 -3.25
N ILE A 26 2.09 -47.90 -4.18
CA ILE A 26 3.08 -47.26 -5.06
C ILE A 26 2.45 -46.18 -5.93
N GLY A 27 1.24 -46.40 -6.46
CA GLY A 27 0.49 -45.39 -7.23
C GLY A 27 0.15 -44.18 -6.42
N MET A 28 -0.30 -44.35 -5.17
CA MET A 28 -0.60 -43.20 -4.26
C MET A 28 0.66 -42.41 -3.88
N VAL A 29 1.76 -43.10 -3.58
CA VAL A 29 3.02 -42.39 -3.27
C VAL A 29 3.56 -41.66 -4.50
N ALA A 30 3.49 -42.23 -5.68
CA ALA A 30 3.88 -41.56 -6.93
C ALA A 30 3.01 -40.31 -7.19
N LEU A 31 1.70 -40.39 -6.92
CA LEU A 31 0.78 -39.28 -7.10
C LEU A 31 1.05 -38.12 -6.10
N VAL A 32 1.39 -38.44 -4.84
CA VAL A 32 1.79 -37.45 -3.84
C VAL A 32 3.12 -36.79 -4.21
N VAL A 33 4.10 -37.56 -4.67
CA VAL A 33 5.40 -37.01 -5.10
C VAL A 33 5.25 -36.14 -6.33
N VAL A 34 4.46 -36.55 -7.32
CA VAL A 34 4.20 -35.76 -8.53
C VAL A 34 3.42 -34.49 -8.20
N SER A 35 2.39 -34.57 -7.36
CA SER A 35 1.65 -33.38 -6.92
C SER A 35 2.52 -32.43 -6.10
N GLY A 36 3.39 -32.95 -5.23
CA GLY A 36 4.37 -32.14 -4.47
C GLY A 36 5.39 -31.45 -5.39
N LEU A 37 5.88 -32.14 -6.42
CA LEU A 37 6.78 -31.56 -7.42
C LEU A 37 6.06 -30.51 -8.30
N ILE A 38 4.81 -30.77 -8.69
CA ILE A 38 4.00 -29.79 -9.42
C ILE A 38 3.75 -28.55 -8.56
N PHE A 39 3.44 -28.73 -7.28
CA PHE A 39 3.24 -27.62 -6.35
C PHE A 39 4.49 -26.77 -6.17
N THR A 40 5.66 -27.40 -5.99
CA THR A 40 6.95 -26.66 -5.88
C THR A 40 7.37 -25.97 -7.18
N VAL A 41 7.02 -26.54 -8.36
CA VAL A 41 7.30 -25.90 -9.66
C VAL A 41 6.30 -24.76 -9.94
N LEU A 42 5.05 -24.91 -9.54
CA LEU A 42 4.04 -23.84 -9.64
C LEU A 42 4.35 -22.70 -8.65
N ASP A 43 4.76 -22.99 -7.43
CA ASP A 43 5.17 -22.00 -6.44
C ASP A 43 6.40 -21.18 -6.91
N LYS A 44 7.36 -21.84 -7.58
CA LYS A 44 8.48 -21.15 -8.25
C LYS A 44 8.06 -20.32 -9.47
N ARG A 45 6.94 -20.66 -10.12
CA ARG A 45 6.41 -19.87 -11.26
C ARG A 45 5.58 -18.69 -10.82
N THR A 46 4.99 -18.71 -9.62
CA THR A 46 4.27 -17.57 -9.04
C THR A 46 5.17 -16.56 -8.36
N SER A 47 6.45 -16.85 -8.17
CA SER A 47 7.47 -15.82 -7.97
C SER A 47 7.83 -15.19 -9.33
N ALA A 48 6.82 -14.74 -10.08
CA ALA A 48 7.03 -13.82 -11.18
C ALA A 48 7.79 -12.63 -10.56
N GLU A 49 9.02 -12.42 -11.01
CA GLU A 49 9.78 -11.22 -10.72
C GLU A 49 8.84 -10.05 -11.04
N VAL A 50 8.31 -9.41 -10.01
CA VAL A 50 7.44 -8.25 -10.17
C VAL A 50 8.32 -7.21 -10.83
N THR A 51 8.22 -7.12 -12.16
CA THR A 51 8.91 -6.10 -12.93
C THR A 51 8.48 -4.76 -12.36
N VAL A 52 9.45 -3.93 -12.01
CA VAL A 52 9.18 -2.57 -11.53
C VAL A 52 8.32 -1.88 -12.58
N PRO A 53 7.14 -1.35 -12.23
CA PRO A 53 6.29 -0.68 -13.20
C PRO A 53 7.05 0.43 -13.92
N GLN A 54 6.90 0.55 -15.24
CA GLN A 54 7.57 1.59 -16.05
C GLN A 54 7.34 3.01 -15.50
N ALA A 55 6.21 3.25 -14.82
CA ALA A 55 5.93 4.52 -14.17
C ALA A 55 6.96 4.85 -13.07
N ILE A 56 7.42 3.85 -12.32
CA ILE A 56 8.46 4.02 -11.28
C ILE A 56 9.81 4.33 -11.93
N GLU A 57 10.11 3.75 -13.07
CA GLU A 57 11.35 4.02 -13.80
C GLU A 57 11.47 5.47 -14.28
N LYS A 58 10.34 6.17 -14.44
CA LYS A 58 10.27 7.58 -14.86
C LYS A 58 10.42 8.59 -13.72
N ILE A 59 10.49 8.13 -12.47
CA ILE A 59 10.73 9.01 -11.33
C ILE A 59 12.16 9.56 -11.42
N ASP A 60 12.28 10.88 -11.31
CA ASP A 60 13.53 11.60 -11.51
C ASP A 60 13.84 12.48 -10.29
N ALA A 61 14.87 12.08 -9.53
CA ALA A 61 15.32 12.80 -8.35
C ALA A 61 15.86 14.20 -8.65
N SER A 62 16.24 14.50 -9.89
CA SER A 62 16.70 15.85 -10.28
C SER A 62 15.61 16.91 -10.15
N LYS A 63 14.36 16.49 -10.05
CA LYS A 63 13.18 17.35 -9.84
C LYS A 63 12.85 17.56 -8.36
N ASN A 64 13.60 16.94 -7.45
CA ASN A 64 13.38 17.13 -6.02
C ASN A 64 13.79 18.54 -5.62
N GLY A 65 12.97 19.15 -4.77
CA GLY A 65 13.36 20.34 -4.03
C GLY A 65 14.35 20.04 -2.88
N ALA A 66 14.73 21.06 -2.15
CA ALA A 66 15.42 20.88 -0.86
C ALA A 66 14.53 20.05 0.08
N PRO A 67 15.11 19.19 0.95
CA PRO A 67 14.34 18.46 1.96
C PRO A 67 13.45 19.39 2.79
N LEU A 68 12.24 18.97 3.03
CA LEU A 68 11.27 19.70 3.86
C LEU A 68 11.04 18.94 5.16
N LYS A 69 11.25 19.64 6.28
CA LYS A 69 10.92 19.08 7.58
C LYS A 69 9.42 19.11 7.78
N ALA A 70 8.86 17.97 8.19
CA ALA A 70 7.50 17.84 8.68
C ALA A 70 7.54 17.10 10.02
N ASP A 71 6.52 17.33 10.84
CA ASP A 71 6.34 16.64 12.11
C ASP A 71 5.05 15.80 12.06
N VAL A 72 5.09 14.58 12.58
CA VAL A 72 3.89 13.77 12.81
C VAL A 72 3.32 14.15 14.16
N VAL A 73 2.13 14.75 14.18
CA VAL A 73 1.57 15.37 15.38
C VAL A 73 0.40 14.54 15.93
N PRO A 74 0.56 13.84 17.08
CA PRO A 74 -0.50 13.00 17.66
C PRO A 74 -1.78 13.75 17.97
N ASP A 75 -1.70 14.98 18.50
CA ASP A 75 -2.85 15.81 18.84
C ASP A 75 -3.60 16.36 17.62
N ASN A 76 -3.00 16.22 16.43
CA ASN A 76 -3.62 16.52 15.15
C ASN A 76 -3.89 15.24 14.33
N ASP A 77 -4.45 14.22 15.00
CA ASP A 77 -4.77 12.92 14.40
C ASP A 77 -3.61 12.26 13.66
N TYR A 78 -2.39 12.42 14.18
CA TYR A 78 -1.15 11.92 13.56
C TYR A 78 -0.91 12.46 12.14
N GLY A 79 -1.49 13.61 11.80
CA GLY A 79 -1.24 14.28 10.54
C GLY A 79 0.22 14.65 10.36
N ILE A 80 0.68 14.64 9.12
CA ILE A 80 2.01 15.11 8.70
C ILE A 80 1.92 16.62 8.50
N VAL A 81 2.53 17.37 9.41
CA VAL A 81 2.36 18.82 9.55
C VAL A 81 3.55 19.58 9.01
N PHE A 82 3.28 20.50 8.09
CA PHE A 82 4.23 21.51 7.61
C PHE A 82 3.83 22.89 8.12
N ASN A 83 4.81 23.67 8.57
CA ASN A 83 4.62 25.07 9.00
C ASN A 83 3.51 25.25 10.06
N PRO A 84 3.58 24.62 11.24
CA PRO A 84 2.47 24.53 12.19
C PRO A 84 1.90 25.88 12.67
N ASP A 85 2.70 26.95 12.66
CA ASP A 85 2.33 28.27 13.18
C ASP A 85 1.83 29.22 12.10
N VAL A 86 1.69 28.76 10.86
CA VAL A 86 1.31 29.56 9.70
C VAL A 86 -0.20 29.45 9.46
N LYS A 87 -0.81 30.51 8.95
CA LYS A 87 -2.21 30.51 8.50
C LYS A 87 -2.26 30.84 6.99
N PRO A 88 -3.25 30.30 6.27
CA PRO A 88 -4.31 29.41 6.74
C PRO A 88 -3.80 28.01 7.06
N LYS A 89 -4.58 27.23 7.82
CA LYS A 89 -4.39 25.78 7.98
C LYS A 89 -5.17 25.04 6.89
N ILE A 90 -4.52 24.12 6.20
CA ILE A 90 -5.12 23.27 5.17
C ILE A 90 -4.95 21.81 5.60
N ASP A 91 -6.05 21.16 5.99
CA ASP A 91 -6.06 19.72 6.32
C ASP A 91 -6.51 18.93 5.10
N ILE A 92 -5.71 17.97 4.65
CA ILE A 92 -5.94 17.16 3.45
C ILE A 92 -6.01 15.70 3.84
N TRP A 93 -7.15 15.06 3.58
CA TRP A 93 -7.41 13.65 3.86
C TRP A 93 -7.41 12.87 2.55
N GLU A 94 -6.52 11.90 2.41
CA GLU A 94 -6.29 11.17 1.18
C GLU A 94 -6.00 9.70 1.42
N ASP A 95 -6.35 8.86 0.41
CA ASP A 95 -5.93 7.47 0.29
C ASP A 95 -5.15 7.30 -1.02
N PHE A 96 -3.96 6.72 -0.97
CA PHE A 96 -3.09 6.56 -2.13
C PHE A 96 -3.68 5.67 -3.24
N GLN A 97 -4.70 4.88 -2.97
CA GLN A 97 -5.39 4.11 -3.99
C GLN A 97 -6.61 4.84 -4.57
N CYS A 98 -7.04 5.94 -3.96
CA CYS A 98 -8.21 6.68 -4.42
C CYS A 98 -7.92 7.41 -5.74
N PRO A 99 -8.65 7.12 -6.84
CA PRO A 99 -8.43 7.79 -8.12
C PRO A 99 -8.77 9.29 -8.07
N PHE A 100 -9.75 9.68 -7.26
CA PHE A 100 -10.10 11.11 -7.10
C PHE A 100 -9.02 11.88 -6.33
N CYS A 101 -8.25 11.22 -5.43
CA CYS A 101 -7.08 11.83 -4.81
C CYS A 101 -5.97 12.08 -5.84
N LYS A 102 -5.75 11.14 -6.78
CA LYS A 102 -4.83 11.37 -7.89
C LYS A 102 -5.23 12.56 -8.75
N ASP A 103 -6.52 12.71 -9.03
CA ASP A 103 -7.02 13.86 -9.79
C ASP A 103 -6.81 15.17 -9.02
N PHE A 104 -7.05 15.16 -7.70
CA PHE A 104 -6.80 16.30 -6.82
C PHE A 104 -5.30 16.66 -6.83
N GLU A 105 -4.42 15.70 -6.58
CA GLU A 105 -2.98 15.92 -6.57
C GLU A 105 -2.44 16.37 -7.94
N THR A 106 -2.98 15.83 -9.02
CA THR A 106 -2.61 16.28 -10.38
C THR A 106 -2.92 17.76 -10.59
N ALA A 107 -4.01 18.25 -10.01
CA ALA A 107 -4.44 19.64 -10.18
C ALA A 107 -3.79 20.60 -9.16
N MET A 108 -3.55 20.13 -7.91
CA MET A 108 -3.27 21.02 -6.77
C MET A 108 -1.85 20.90 -6.20
N SER A 109 -1.17 19.75 -6.37
CA SER A 109 0.06 19.45 -5.64
C SER A 109 1.17 20.49 -5.80
N SER A 110 1.35 21.03 -7.00
CA SER A 110 2.37 22.06 -7.24
C SER A 110 2.11 23.33 -6.42
N TYR A 111 0.87 23.78 -6.38
CA TYR A 111 0.51 24.97 -5.60
C TYR A 111 0.61 24.70 -4.09
N ILE A 112 0.19 23.53 -3.64
CA ILE A 112 0.29 23.17 -2.21
C ILE A 112 1.77 23.07 -1.81
N GLU A 113 2.63 22.48 -2.66
CA GLU A 113 4.07 22.44 -2.43
C GLU A 113 4.66 23.87 -2.32
N ASP A 114 4.26 24.77 -3.20
CA ASP A 114 4.69 26.17 -3.15
C ASP A 114 4.27 26.84 -1.83
N LEU A 115 3.04 26.63 -1.37
CA LEU A 115 2.57 27.14 -0.06
C LEU A 115 3.43 26.62 1.10
N VAL A 116 3.81 25.34 1.06
CA VAL A 116 4.69 24.74 2.08
C VAL A 116 6.09 25.34 2.01
N ARG A 117 6.70 25.39 0.83
CA ARG A 117 8.09 25.86 0.65
C ARG A 117 8.25 27.33 0.97
N ASN A 118 7.28 28.15 0.63
CA ASN A 118 7.26 29.58 0.88
C ASN A 118 6.77 29.94 2.29
N LYS A 119 6.34 28.93 3.09
CA LYS A 119 5.74 29.13 4.42
C LYS A 119 4.51 30.03 4.39
N GLU A 120 3.64 29.82 3.39
CA GLU A 120 2.43 30.58 3.19
C GLU A 120 1.18 29.91 3.77
N ALA A 121 1.27 28.64 4.16
CA ALA A 121 0.21 27.90 4.83
C ALA A 121 0.78 26.83 5.77
N ASN A 122 0.00 26.49 6.80
CA ASN A 122 0.14 25.26 7.56
C ASN A 122 -0.58 24.16 6.77
N VAL A 123 0.15 23.20 6.20
CA VAL A 123 -0.43 22.10 5.44
C VAL A 123 -0.30 20.81 6.24
N VAL A 124 -1.39 20.09 6.38
CA VAL A 124 -1.47 18.85 7.14
C VAL A 124 -2.02 17.74 6.24
N TYR A 125 -1.24 16.69 6.04
CA TYR A 125 -1.70 15.51 5.31
C TYR A 125 -2.10 14.40 6.28
N HIS A 126 -3.29 13.85 6.08
CA HIS A 126 -3.82 12.70 6.79
C HIS A 126 -3.95 11.54 5.80
N MET A 127 -2.94 10.66 5.78
CA MET A 127 -2.91 9.53 4.84
C MET A 127 -3.78 8.40 5.39
N THR A 128 -5.05 8.40 5.04
CA THR A 128 -5.99 7.33 5.40
C THR A 128 -5.80 6.07 4.54
N SER A 129 -6.47 4.97 4.90
CA SER A 129 -6.19 3.65 4.29
C SER A 129 -7.40 2.72 4.31
N PHE A 130 -8.51 3.12 3.65
CA PHE A 130 -9.75 2.35 3.69
C PHE A 130 -10.00 1.47 2.43
N ILE A 131 -9.28 1.70 1.32
CA ILE A 131 -9.51 0.94 0.08
C ILE A 131 -8.93 -0.47 0.14
N GLY A 132 -7.86 -0.71 0.93
CA GLY A 132 -7.31 -2.05 1.06
C GLY A 132 -5.90 -2.10 1.65
N GLU A 133 -5.29 -3.29 1.60
CA GLU A 133 -3.96 -3.51 2.18
C GLU A 133 -2.86 -2.71 1.48
N GLU A 134 -3.03 -2.41 0.19
CA GLU A 134 -2.08 -1.56 -0.53
C GLU A 134 -2.14 -0.10 -0.06
N SER A 135 -3.31 0.41 0.32
CA SER A 135 -3.43 1.73 0.95
C SER A 135 -2.66 1.81 2.26
N LYS A 136 -2.75 0.76 3.09
CA LYS A 136 -2.01 0.69 4.36
C LYS A 136 -0.51 0.69 4.14
N ARG A 137 -0.01 -0.11 3.18
CA ARG A 137 1.42 -0.15 2.85
C ARG A 137 1.92 1.18 2.30
N ALA A 138 1.16 1.80 1.39
CA ALA A 138 1.52 3.09 0.82
C ALA A 138 1.53 4.21 1.87
N ALA A 139 0.52 4.24 2.75
CA ALA A 139 0.48 5.18 3.87
C ALA A 139 1.67 4.96 4.82
N ASN A 140 1.95 3.71 5.25
CA ASN A 140 3.13 3.40 6.06
C ASN A 140 4.43 3.92 5.41
N ALA A 141 4.62 3.65 4.11
CA ALA A 141 5.82 4.08 3.39
C ALA A 141 5.94 5.61 3.30
N ALA A 142 4.82 6.32 3.15
CA ALA A 142 4.80 7.78 3.17
C ALA A 142 5.23 8.34 4.54
N TYR A 143 4.81 7.71 5.65
CA TYR A 143 5.29 8.08 7.00
C TYR A 143 6.79 7.78 7.16
N CYS A 144 7.31 6.70 6.58
CA CYS A 144 8.75 6.44 6.58
C CYS A 144 9.53 7.56 5.83
N ALA A 145 8.97 8.12 4.77
CA ALA A 145 9.58 9.20 4.01
C ALA A 145 9.59 10.56 4.76
N VAL A 146 8.77 10.73 5.80
CA VAL A 146 8.79 11.93 6.67
C VAL A 146 10.15 12.04 7.37
N ALA A 147 10.66 10.95 7.93
CA ALA A 147 11.95 10.93 8.63
C ALA A 147 13.12 11.30 7.71
N GLU A 148 13.00 11.05 6.41
CA GLU A 148 13.98 11.40 5.38
C GLU A 148 13.83 12.85 4.87
N GLY A 149 12.83 13.58 5.34
CA GLY A 149 12.50 14.93 4.85
C GLY A 149 12.02 14.94 3.39
N ARG A 150 11.49 13.82 2.91
CA ARG A 150 11.12 13.58 1.50
C ARG A 150 9.64 13.25 1.29
N PHE A 151 8.79 13.55 2.29
CA PHE A 151 7.37 13.22 2.19
C PHE A 151 6.72 13.80 0.93
N ILE A 152 6.92 15.08 0.61
CA ILE A 152 6.27 15.75 -0.53
C ILE A 152 6.62 15.06 -1.86
N GLU A 153 7.90 14.81 -2.10
CA GLU A 153 8.36 14.15 -3.32
C GLU A 153 7.87 12.70 -3.38
N TYR A 154 7.88 12.00 -2.25
CA TYR A 154 7.43 10.62 -2.15
C TYR A 154 5.93 10.49 -2.36
N HIS A 155 5.14 11.36 -1.73
CA HIS A 155 3.70 11.48 -1.89
C HIS A 155 3.31 11.70 -3.38
N ARG A 156 3.92 12.68 -4.02
CA ARG A 156 3.72 12.94 -5.45
C ARG A 156 4.09 11.73 -6.32
N ALA A 157 5.21 11.07 -6.03
CA ALA A 157 5.66 9.91 -6.80
C ALA A 157 4.70 8.73 -6.67
N ILE A 158 4.14 8.46 -5.47
CA ILE A 158 3.12 7.42 -5.27
C ILE A 158 1.89 7.69 -6.16
N TYR A 159 1.38 8.93 -6.21
CA TYR A 159 0.24 9.25 -7.08
C TYR A 159 0.60 9.17 -8.58
N GLN A 160 1.83 9.51 -8.97
CA GLN A 160 2.27 9.34 -10.36
C GLN A 160 2.22 7.87 -10.81
N VAL A 161 2.60 6.95 -9.94
CA VAL A 161 2.64 5.51 -10.25
C VAL A 161 1.34 4.78 -9.90
N GLN A 162 0.37 5.46 -9.31
CA GLN A 162 -0.91 4.86 -8.92
C GLN A 162 -1.54 4.15 -10.12
N GLY A 163 -1.79 2.84 -9.94
CA GLY A 163 -2.51 1.98 -10.87
C GLY A 163 -3.97 1.77 -10.47
N THR A 164 -4.54 0.68 -10.95
CA THR A 164 -5.84 0.20 -10.47
C THR A 164 -5.73 -0.22 -9.00
N GLU A 165 -6.80 -0.03 -8.25
CA GLU A 165 -6.87 -0.44 -6.84
C GLU A 165 -6.51 -1.92 -6.66
N ASN A 166 -5.71 -2.22 -5.65
CA ASN A 166 -5.25 -3.56 -5.27
C ASN A 166 -4.58 -4.35 -6.42
N SER A 167 -3.86 -3.65 -7.30
CA SER A 167 -3.16 -4.23 -8.46
C SER A 167 -1.76 -4.77 -8.15
N GLY A 168 -1.28 -4.63 -6.92
CA GLY A 168 0.09 -5.01 -6.52
C GLY A 168 1.12 -3.89 -6.73
N VAL A 169 0.72 -2.73 -7.26
CA VAL A 169 1.64 -1.61 -7.51
C VAL A 169 2.29 -1.09 -6.24
N PHE A 170 1.58 -1.10 -5.11
CA PHE A 170 2.11 -0.69 -3.81
C PHE A 170 2.59 -1.87 -2.95
N SER A 171 3.32 -2.80 -3.58
CA SER A 171 4.14 -3.77 -2.83
C SER A 171 5.32 -3.08 -2.15
N ASN A 172 5.81 -3.64 -1.02
CA ASN A 172 6.98 -3.08 -0.33
C ASN A 172 8.19 -2.89 -1.25
N LYS A 173 8.43 -3.87 -2.16
CA LYS A 173 9.51 -3.78 -3.17
C LYS A 173 9.36 -2.51 -4.03
N ASN A 174 8.18 -2.24 -4.54
CA ASN A 174 7.92 -1.08 -5.38
C ASN A 174 8.00 0.23 -4.58
N LEU A 175 7.46 0.25 -3.36
CA LEU A 175 7.52 1.40 -2.46
C LEU A 175 8.97 1.77 -2.09
N ILE A 176 9.81 0.77 -1.84
CA ILE A 176 11.25 0.98 -1.61
C ILE A 176 11.92 1.51 -2.88
N GLU A 177 11.60 0.94 -4.05
CA GLU A 177 12.18 1.40 -5.32
C GLU A 177 11.78 2.86 -5.65
N ILE A 178 10.54 3.27 -5.35
CA ILE A 178 10.12 4.69 -5.43
C ILE A 178 11.05 5.57 -4.60
N GLY A 179 11.33 5.18 -3.36
CA GLY A 179 12.25 5.90 -2.49
C GLY A 179 13.65 6.00 -3.08
N LYS A 180 14.20 4.89 -3.57
CA LYS A 180 15.53 4.86 -4.22
C LYS A 180 15.61 5.80 -5.42
N ARG A 181 14.56 5.82 -6.27
CA ARG A 181 14.47 6.74 -7.41
C ARG A 181 14.42 8.22 -6.99
N LEU A 182 13.93 8.50 -5.79
CA LEU A 182 13.93 9.83 -5.19
C LEU A 182 15.22 10.15 -4.42
N GLY A 183 16.19 9.24 -4.42
CA GLY A 183 17.47 9.42 -3.70
C GLY A 183 17.40 9.06 -2.21
N ILE A 184 16.34 8.39 -1.74
CA ILE A 184 16.24 7.84 -0.39
C ILE A 184 16.93 6.46 -0.40
N ASN A 185 18.17 6.40 0.10
CA ASN A 185 18.98 5.19 0.11
C ASN A 185 19.31 4.72 1.55
N SER A 186 18.55 5.17 2.53
CA SER A 186 18.73 4.87 3.94
C SER A 186 18.27 3.44 4.26
N PRO A 187 19.06 2.61 4.94
CA PRO A 187 18.61 1.29 5.42
C PRO A 187 17.42 1.40 6.38
N THR A 188 17.30 2.50 7.14
CA THR A 188 16.17 2.75 8.04
C THR A 188 14.86 2.95 7.29
N PHE A 189 14.89 3.57 6.11
CA PHE A 189 13.72 3.70 5.26
C PHE A 189 13.23 2.33 4.74
N GLU A 190 14.17 1.47 4.31
CA GLU A 190 13.82 0.12 3.86
C GLU A 190 13.25 -0.74 4.99
N SER A 191 13.87 -0.71 6.20
CA SER A 191 13.36 -1.46 7.36
C SER A 191 12.00 -0.94 7.79
N CYS A 192 11.81 0.38 7.88
CA CYS A 192 10.54 1.01 8.24
C CYS A 192 9.38 0.52 7.35
N ILE A 193 9.61 0.40 6.03
CA ILE A 193 8.60 -0.13 5.09
C ILE A 193 8.38 -1.63 5.31
N ASN A 194 9.44 -2.43 5.41
CA ASN A 194 9.35 -3.87 5.51
C ASN A 194 8.74 -4.33 6.83
N ASP A 195 9.07 -3.64 7.93
CA ASP A 195 8.60 -3.96 9.27
C ASP A 195 7.25 -3.27 9.60
N ASN A 196 6.73 -2.47 8.66
CA ASN A 196 5.46 -1.76 8.79
C ASN A 196 5.38 -0.91 10.07
N GLU A 197 6.45 -0.15 10.35
CA GLU A 197 6.67 0.54 11.63
C GLU A 197 5.59 1.57 11.98
N ASN A 198 4.87 2.11 11.01
CA ASN A 198 3.80 3.10 11.22
C ASN A 198 2.38 2.51 11.17
N ALA A 199 2.23 1.16 11.26
CA ALA A 199 0.92 0.51 11.16
C ALA A 199 -0.10 1.07 12.17
N ASP A 200 0.32 1.32 13.40
CA ASP A 200 -0.54 1.90 14.46
C ASP A 200 -0.98 3.34 14.13
N ILE A 201 -0.09 4.13 13.55
CA ILE A 201 -0.40 5.51 13.12
C ILE A 201 -1.44 5.45 12.00
N VAL A 202 -1.21 4.64 10.98
CA VAL A 202 -2.13 4.46 9.84
C VAL A 202 -3.51 4.01 10.30
N ALA A 203 -3.58 3.06 11.25
CA ALA A 203 -4.84 2.62 11.83
C ALA A 203 -5.57 3.72 12.61
N LYS A 204 -4.84 4.54 13.38
CA LYS A 204 -5.41 5.66 14.14
C LYS A 204 -5.95 6.76 13.24
N ILE A 205 -5.28 7.08 12.13
CA ILE A 205 -5.77 8.05 11.15
C ILE A 205 -7.07 7.56 10.54
N TYR A 206 -7.12 6.31 10.09
CA TYR A 206 -8.36 5.74 9.56
C TYR A 206 -9.50 5.80 10.59
N ALA A 207 -9.24 5.40 11.84
CA ALA A 207 -10.23 5.46 12.91
C ALA A 207 -10.70 6.89 13.23
N SER A 208 -9.88 7.91 12.95
CA SER A 208 -10.20 9.30 13.23
C SER A 208 -11.08 9.97 12.16
N MET A 209 -11.28 9.36 10.99
CA MET A 209 -12.09 9.91 9.90
C MET A 209 -13.51 10.30 10.37
N ALA A 210 -14.21 9.39 11.07
CA ALA A 210 -15.58 9.62 11.49
C ALA A 210 -15.72 10.81 12.44
N LYS A 211 -14.80 10.97 13.42
CA LYS A 211 -14.83 12.10 14.35
C LYS A 211 -14.56 13.44 13.65
N ASN A 212 -13.80 13.40 12.56
CA ASN A 212 -13.47 14.57 11.74
C ASN A 212 -14.47 14.79 10.59
N LYS A 213 -15.57 14.02 10.55
CA LYS A 213 -16.60 14.11 9.51
C LYS A 213 -16.05 13.90 8.10
N VAL A 214 -15.04 13.03 7.97
CA VAL A 214 -14.45 12.64 6.70
C VAL A 214 -15.17 11.38 6.23
N GLU A 215 -16.03 11.50 5.21
CA GLU A 215 -16.85 10.42 4.67
C GLU A 215 -16.22 9.76 3.43
N GLY A 216 -15.18 10.38 2.87
CA GLY A 216 -14.46 9.91 1.69
C GLY A 216 -13.22 10.74 1.41
N THR A 217 -12.52 10.42 0.31
CA THR A 217 -11.31 11.12 -0.10
C THR A 217 -11.37 11.55 -1.57
N PRO A 218 -10.69 12.64 -1.94
CA PRO A 218 -10.05 13.58 -1.04
C PRO A 218 -11.07 14.39 -0.26
N THR A 219 -10.79 14.70 1.01
CA THR A 219 -11.53 15.70 1.81
C THR A 219 -10.56 16.77 2.27
N VAL A 220 -10.89 18.03 2.05
CA VAL A 220 -10.02 19.17 2.36
C VAL A 220 -10.75 20.15 3.24
N PHE A 221 -10.11 20.55 4.35
CA PHE A 221 -10.59 21.64 5.18
C PHE A 221 -9.61 22.81 5.13
N ILE A 222 -10.13 24.03 5.05
CA ILE A 222 -9.35 25.27 5.13
C ILE A 222 -9.81 26.02 6.39
N ASN A 223 -8.92 26.21 7.36
CA ASN A 223 -9.24 26.74 8.69
C ASN A 223 -10.44 26.02 9.35
N GLY A 224 -10.51 24.67 9.18
CA GLY A 224 -11.58 23.84 9.72
C GLY A 224 -12.91 23.88 8.95
N THR A 225 -13.01 24.66 7.89
CA THR A 225 -14.19 24.71 7.01
C THR A 225 -13.98 23.77 5.82
N LEU A 226 -14.95 22.90 5.56
CA LEU A 226 -14.89 21.99 4.42
C LEU A 226 -14.84 22.78 3.11
N TRP A 227 -13.80 22.56 2.32
CA TRP A 227 -13.72 23.10 0.98
C TRP A 227 -14.53 22.24 0.01
N ASN A 228 -15.50 22.88 -0.66
CA ASN A 228 -16.32 22.24 -1.67
C ASN A 228 -15.98 22.79 -3.05
N ARG A 229 -15.67 21.92 -3.99
CA ARG A 229 -15.53 22.27 -5.41
C ARG A 229 -16.90 22.60 -6.00
N SER A 230 -16.95 23.52 -6.97
CA SER A 230 -18.21 23.91 -7.63
C SER A 230 -18.72 22.88 -8.64
N GLY A 231 -17.86 22.00 -9.15
CA GLY A 231 -18.17 21.02 -10.19
C GLY A 231 -17.59 19.64 -9.92
N SER A 232 -17.53 18.80 -10.97
CA SER A 232 -16.97 17.45 -10.90
C SER A 232 -15.43 17.43 -10.91
N GLN A 233 -14.80 18.46 -11.46
CA GLN A 233 -13.36 18.58 -11.58
C GLN A 233 -12.74 19.40 -10.45
N PHE A 234 -11.47 19.18 -10.17
CA PHE A 234 -10.68 20.01 -9.27
C PHE A 234 -10.09 21.18 -10.06
N VAL A 235 -10.56 22.40 -9.75
CA VAL A 235 -10.15 23.63 -10.44
C VAL A 235 -9.19 24.39 -9.54
N LEU A 236 -7.95 24.56 -10.01
CA LEU A 236 -6.88 25.19 -9.23
C LEU A 236 -7.23 26.62 -8.79
N ASP A 237 -7.85 27.41 -9.68
CA ASP A 237 -8.19 28.80 -9.35
C ASP A 237 -9.27 28.91 -8.26
N GLU A 238 -10.21 27.96 -8.19
CA GLU A 238 -11.18 27.88 -7.08
C GLU A 238 -10.48 27.56 -5.75
N PHE A 239 -9.54 26.63 -5.76
CA PHE A 239 -8.77 26.28 -4.58
C PHE A 239 -7.91 27.46 -4.10
N LYS A 240 -7.18 28.11 -5.03
CA LYS A 240 -6.40 29.32 -4.74
C LYS A 240 -7.25 30.41 -4.12
N ALA A 241 -8.43 30.69 -4.70
CA ALA A 241 -9.33 31.72 -4.17
C ALA A 241 -9.79 31.38 -2.75
N ALA A 242 -10.09 30.11 -2.45
CA ALA A 242 -10.47 29.68 -1.12
C ALA A 242 -9.32 29.83 -0.11
N VAL A 243 -8.10 29.49 -0.49
CA VAL A 243 -6.90 29.64 0.35
C VAL A 243 -6.62 31.12 0.63
N GLU A 244 -6.67 31.98 -0.40
CA GLU A 244 -6.45 33.42 -0.22
C GLU A 244 -7.54 34.09 0.65
N ALA A 245 -8.80 33.69 0.49
CA ALA A 245 -9.87 34.18 1.35
C ALA A 245 -9.69 33.80 2.83
N ALA A 246 -9.01 32.66 3.08
CA ALA A 246 -8.75 32.16 4.43
C ALA A 246 -7.52 32.79 5.12
N LYS A 247 -6.71 33.59 4.40
CA LYS A 247 -5.59 34.38 4.96
C LYS A 247 -6.02 35.60 5.73
N GLN A 248 -7.28 36.03 5.54
CA GLN A 248 -7.87 37.16 6.21
C GLN A 248 -8.43 36.76 7.60
#